data_7fa0391dee507ba1976478e49538ce1b
#
_entry.id   7fa0391dee507ba1976478e49538ce1b
#
_cell.length_a   1.000
_cell.length_b   1.000
_cell.length_c   1.000
_cell.angle_alpha   90.00
_cell.angle_beta   90.00
_cell.angle_gamma   90.00
#
_symmetry.space_group_name_H-M   'P 1'
#
loop_
_entity.id
_entity.type
_entity.pdbx_description
1 polymer ?
#
loop_
_entity_poly.entity_id
_entity_poly.type
_entity_poly.pdbx_seq_one_letter_code
_entity_poly.pdbx_strand_id
1 'polypeptide(L)'
;MRLFKKKPADPPVEIHVPAHIGIIMDGNGRWAKKRGLPRQAGHAAGARVFRTITKECEKRGVQVLTVYAFSTENWRRPAEEVNAIMDLLRDYLKESLRDFKKENIRTRFIGDLAPLAEDIRALIDEAEASTAHKTGMVLNIAINYGGRQEITQAARRLAEDVKAGALSPEEVTEDALSSRLYTAGLPDPDLILRPSGEYRSSNFLIWQSAYAEYVFMDDILWPDFKAADLDRAIAEYSRRQRRFGGV
;
A
#
# COMPACT_ATOMS: atom_id res chain seq x y z
N MET A 1 9.16 40.22 33.47
CA MET A 1 8.00 39.45 32.99
C MET A 1 8.05 39.39 31.46
N ARG A 2 8.65 38.34 30.89
CA ARG A 2 8.74 38.16 29.43
C ARG A 2 7.40 37.63 28.93
N LEU A 3 6.64 38.48 28.24
CA LEU A 3 5.44 38.07 27.50
C LEU A 3 5.84 37.09 26.38
N PHE A 4 5.44 35.85 26.51
CA PHE A 4 5.51 34.87 25.39
C PHE A 4 4.61 35.40 24.27
N LYS A 5 5.22 35.96 23.20
CA LYS A 5 4.49 36.26 21.97
C LYS A 5 3.98 34.92 21.44
N LYS A 6 2.66 34.74 21.39
CA LYS A 6 2.03 33.65 20.64
C LYS A 6 2.62 33.64 19.21
N LYS A 7 3.22 32.53 18.82
CA LYS A 7 3.62 32.33 17.43
C LYS A 7 2.39 32.59 16.54
N PRO A 8 2.49 33.39 15.47
CA PRO A 8 1.37 33.54 14.54
C PRO A 8 0.91 32.15 14.09
N ALA A 9 -0.39 31.98 13.98
CA ALA A 9 -0.95 30.74 13.40
C ALA A 9 -0.40 30.60 11.98
N ASP A 10 0.09 29.41 11.66
CA ASP A 10 0.53 29.10 10.30
C ASP A 10 -0.62 29.40 9.33
N PRO A 11 -0.35 29.95 8.14
CA PRO A 11 -1.38 30.20 7.15
C PRO A 11 -2.15 28.91 6.85
N PRO A 12 -3.44 29.01 6.51
CA PRO A 12 -4.21 27.81 6.15
C PRO A 12 -3.52 27.08 5.01
N VAL A 13 -3.26 25.79 5.23
CA VAL A 13 -2.62 24.91 4.24
C VAL A 13 -3.68 24.56 3.20
N GLU A 14 -3.41 24.87 1.94
CA GLU A 14 -4.22 24.33 0.84
C GLU A 14 -4.04 22.81 0.79
N ILE A 15 -5.15 22.08 0.86
CA ILE A 15 -5.10 20.61 0.90
C ILE A 15 -4.98 20.06 -0.52
N HIS A 16 -3.86 19.43 -0.80
CA HIS A 16 -3.60 18.69 -2.01
C HIS A 16 -3.70 17.20 -1.72
N VAL A 17 -4.72 16.56 -2.29
CA VAL A 17 -4.91 15.11 -2.12
C VAL A 17 -3.90 14.36 -3.01
N PRO A 18 -3.08 13.45 -2.44
CA PRO A 18 -2.19 12.61 -3.24
C PRO A 18 -2.98 11.77 -4.24
N ALA A 19 -2.53 11.67 -5.49
CA ALA A 19 -3.16 10.82 -6.49
C ALA A 19 -2.96 9.33 -6.13
N HIS A 20 -1.78 8.97 -5.62
CA HIS A 20 -1.47 7.61 -5.19
C HIS A 20 -0.90 7.61 -3.77
N ILE A 21 -1.55 6.85 -2.88
CA ILE A 21 -1.10 6.62 -1.51
C ILE A 21 -0.67 5.16 -1.33
N GLY A 22 0.55 4.94 -0.85
CA GLY A 22 1.03 3.65 -0.36
C GLY A 22 0.90 3.57 1.17
N ILE A 23 0.27 2.53 1.71
CA ILE A 23 0.10 2.37 3.17
C ILE A 23 0.78 1.08 3.66
N ILE A 24 1.69 1.23 4.62
CA ILE A 24 2.26 0.11 5.38
C ILE A 24 1.43 -0.07 6.65
N MET A 25 0.58 -1.10 6.69
CA MET A 25 -0.37 -1.37 7.78
C MET A 25 0.30 -2.00 8.99
N ASP A 26 1.16 -1.24 9.68
CA ASP A 26 2.01 -1.74 10.77
C ASP A 26 1.41 -1.48 12.17
N GLY A 27 1.79 -2.35 13.12
CA GLY A 27 1.43 -2.24 14.53
C GLY A 27 0.39 -3.23 15.02
N ASN A 28 -0.17 -4.10 14.18
CA ASN A 28 -1.21 -5.08 14.55
C ASN A 28 -0.81 -5.94 15.76
N GLY A 29 0.38 -6.54 15.72
CA GLY A 29 0.88 -7.38 16.80
C GLY A 29 1.15 -6.60 18.10
N ARG A 30 1.68 -5.37 18.00
CA ARG A 30 1.93 -4.50 19.16
C ARG A 30 0.62 -4.05 19.81
N TRP A 31 -0.38 -3.75 18.98
CA TRP A 31 -1.74 -3.41 19.43
C TRP A 31 -2.38 -4.54 20.25
N ALA A 32 -2.32 -5.78 19.75
CA ALA A 32 -2.83 -6.96 20.45
C ALA A 32 -2.08 -7.19 21.78
N LYS A 33 -0.73 -7.13 21.75
CA LYS A 33 0.10 -7.30 22.96
C LYS A 33 -0.23 -6.27 24.04
N LYS A 34 -0.43 -5.00 23.68
CA LYS A 34 -0.83 -3.94 24.64
C LYS A 34 -2.18 -4.21 25.33
N ARG A 35 -3.02 -5.08 24.74
CA ARG A 35 -4.36 -5.43 25.23
C ARG A 35 -4.44 -6.84 25.81
N GLY A 36 -3.33 -7.56 25.94
CA GLY A 36 -3.32 -8.96 26.40
C GLY A 36 -4.02 -9.92 25.44
N LEU A 37 -4.14 -9.54 24.16
CA LEU A 37 -4.83 -10.32 23.13
C LEU A 37 -3.83 -11.11 22.26
N PRO A 38 -4.24 -12.23 21.66
CA PRO A 38 -3.43 -12.93 20.68
C PRO A 38 -3.22 -12.07 19.44
N ARG A 39 -2.10 -12.28 18.71
CA ARG A 39 -1.72 -11.47 17.53
C ARG A 39 -2.79 -11.46 16.43
N GLN A 40 -3.50 -12.57 16.26
CA GLN A 40 -4.61 -12.70 15.30
C GLN A 40 -5.72 -11.65 15.54
N ALA A 41 -6.03 -11.33 16.80
CA ALA A 41 -6.99 -10.28 17.11
C ALA A 41 -6.55 -8.90 16.61
N GLY A 42 -5.23 -8.63 16.63
CA GLY A 42 -4.66 -7.40 16.06
C GLY A 42 -4.80 -7.36 14.54
N HIS A 43 -4.53 -8.46 13.85
CA HIS A 43 -4.72 -8.56 12.39
C HIS A 43 -6.20 -8.40 12.00
N ALA A 44 -7.11 -9.04 12.71
CA ALA A 44 -8.55 -8.88 12.49
C ALA A 44 -9.04 -7.42 12.72
N ALA A 45 -8.52 -6.75 13.75
CA ALA A 45 -8.80 -5.34 13.98
C ALA A 45 -8.24 -4.47 12.84
N GLY A 46 -7.00 -4.73 12.40
CA GLY A 46 -6.38 -4.02 11.26
C GLY A 46 -7.13 -4.22 9.95
N ALA A 47 -7.69 -5.40 9.69
CA ALA A 47 -8.50 -5.67 8.51
C ALA A 47 -9.79 -4.82 8.49
N ARG A 48 -10.43 -4.59 9.65
CA ARG A 48 -11.58 -3.67 9.72
C ARG A 48 -11.20 -2.23 9.42
N VAL A 49 -10.05 -1.78 9.95
CA VAL A 49 -9.52 -0.43 9.66
C VAL A 49 -9.20 -0.28 8.17
N PHE A 50 -8.58 -1.28 7.56
CA PHE A 50 -8.28 -1.29 6.13
C PHE A 50 -9.53 -1.02 5.28
N ARG A 51 -10.64 -1.71 5.54
CA ARG A 51 -11.91 -1.48 4.83
C ARG A 51 -12.42 -0.05 4.98
N THR A 52 -12.37 0.48 6.19
CA THR A 52 -12.79 1.86 6.48
C THR A 52 -11.91 2.86 5.74
N ILE A 53 -10.60 2.72 5.81
CA ILE A 53 -9.64 3.64 5.20
C ILE A 53 -9.67 3.57 3.67
N THR A 54 -9.91 2.39 3.09
CA THR A 54 -10.14 2.26 1.63
C THR A 54 -11.29 3.16 1.16
N LYS A 55 -12.44 3.10 1.85
CA LYS A 55 -13.59 3.97 1.54
C LYS A 55 -13.29 5.45 1.78
N GLU A 56 -12.54 5.76 2.81
CA GLU A 56 -12.16 7.13 3.11
C GLU A 56 -11.17 7.71 2.09
N CYS A 57 -10.27 6.89 1.52
CA CYS A 57 -9.42 7.28 0.39
C CYS A 57 -10.24 7.56 -0.87
N GLU A 58 -11.18 6.68 -1.23
CA GLU A 58 -12.09 6.87 -2.38
C GLU A 58 -12.88 8.19 -2.24
N LYS A 59 -13.50 8.44 -1.10
CA LYS A 59 -14.26 9.67 -0.82
C LYS A 59 -13.45 10.96 -0.97
N ARG A 60 -12.13 10.89 -0.70
CA ARG A 60 -11.21 12.04 -0.82
C ARG A 60 -10.68 12.23 -2.23
N GLY A 61 -11.03 11.35 -3.17
CA GLY A 61 -10.59 11.44 -4.56
C GLY A 61 -9.19 10.87 -4.80
N VAL A 62 -8.67 10.01 -3.90
CA VAL A 62 -7.45 9.24 -4.15
C VAL A 62 -7.69 8.34 -5.37
N GLN A 63 -6.79 8.38 -6.34
CA GLN A 63 -6.93 7.60 -7.58
C GLN A 63 -6.39 6.18 -7.43
N VAL A 64 -5.30 6.02 -6.69
CA VAL A 64 -4.66 4.72 -6.43
C VAL A 64 -4.35 4.59 -4.94
N LEU A 65 -4.76 3.48 -4.33
CA LEU A 65 -4.37 3.09 -2.98
C LEU A 65 -3.62 1.76 -3.05
N THR A 66 -2.35 1.75 -2.67
CA THR A 66 -1.57 0.51 -2.52
C THR A 66 -1.37 0.19 -1.06
N VAL A 67 -1.77 -1.00 -0.61
CA VAL A 67 -1.63 -1.44 0.78
C VAL A 67 -0.69 -2.63 0.91
N TYR A 68 0.19 -2.59 1.92
CA TYR A 68 1.11 -3.68 2.20
C TYR A 68 0.46 -4.69 3.13
N ALA A 69 -0.16 -5.73 2.56
CA ALA A 69 -0.89 -6.74 3.31
C ALA A 69 0.00 -7.88 3.81
N PHE A 70 0.92 -8.37 2.98
CA PHE A 70 1.82 -9.47 3.33
C PHE A 70 3.13 -9.37 2.56
N SER A 71 4.26 -9.23 3.26
CA SER A 71 5.59 -9.17 2.64
C SER A 71 6.21 -10.55 2.45
N THR A 72 7.18 -10.67 1.53
CA THR A 72 7.97 -11.89 1.34
C THR A 72 8.68 -12.34 2.62
N GLU A 73 9.07 -11.40 3.48
CA GLU A 73 9.72 -11.70 4.75
C GLU A 73 8.76 -12.28 5.79
N ASN A 74 7.45 -12.07 5.63
CA ASN A 74 6.43 -12.55 6.59
C ASN A 74 6.29 -14.07 6.62
N TRP A 75 6.75 -14.80 5.59
CA TRP A 75 6.80 -16.26 5.61
C TRP A 75 7.68 -16.82 6.74
N ARG A 76 8.59 -16.00 7.28
CA ARG A 76 9.45 -16.38 8.43
C ARG A 76 8.74 -16.30 9.78
N ARG A 77 7.49 -15.82 9.81
CA ARG A 77 6.67 -15.78 11.03
C ARG A 77 6.21 -17.17 11.44
N PRO A 78 5.78 -17.36 12.70
CA PRO A 78 5.15 -18.63 13.11
C PRO A 78 4.00 -19.00 12.18
N ALA A 79 3.89 -20.30 11.87
CA ALA A 79 2.88 -20.80 10.91
C ALA A 79 1.44 -20.42 11.29
N GLU A 80 1.12 -20.41 12.59
CA GLU A 80 -0.18 -19.97 13.08
C GLU A 80 -0.51 -18.51 12.70
N GLU A 81 0.49 -17.62 12.76
CA GLU A 81 0.31 -16.21 12.36
C GLU A 81 0.12 -16.09 10.85
N VAL A 82 0.93 -16.83 10.06
CA VAL A 82 0.81 -16.84 8.60
C VAL A 82 -0.56 -17.37 8.19
N ASN A 83 -1.00 -18.50 8.74
CA ASN A 83 -2.30 -19.08 8.46
C ASN A 83 -3.45 -18.11 8.81
N ALA A 84 -3.39 -17.47 9.97
CA ALA A 84 -4.39 -16.49 10.36
C ALA A 84 -4.47 -15.29 9.40
N ILE A 85 -3.34 -14.82 8.86
CA ILE A 85 -3.32 -13.76 7.85
C ILE A 85 -3.93 -14.25 6.52
N MET A 86 -3.63 -15.48 6.11
CA MET A 86 -4.20 -16.07 4.90
C MET A 86 -5.72 -16.32 5.03
N ASP A 87 -6.19 -16.70 6.20
CA ASP A 87 -7.63 -16.85 6.48
C ASP A 87 -8.34 -15.48 6.44
N LEU A 88 -7.75 -14.44 7.02
CA LEU A 88 -8.27 -13.07 6.89
C LEU A 88 -8.30 -12.59 5.44
N LEU A 89 -7.32 -12.96 4.63
CA LEU A 89 -7.33 -12.68 3.20
C LEU A 89 -8.47 -13.40 2.49
N ARG A 90 -8.70 -14.68 2.77
CA ARG A 90 -9.84 -15.45 2.22
C ARG A 90 -11.18 -14.80 2.58
N ASP A 91 -11.34 -14.41 3.83
CA ASP A 91 -12.56 -13.75 4.30
C ASP A 91 -12.77 -12.40 3.60
N TYR A 92 -11.69 -11.60 3.48
CA TYR A 92 -11.73 -10.35 2.74
C TYR A 92 -12.15 -10.55 1.29
N LEU A 93 -11.54 -11.52 0.59
CA LEU A 93 -11.86 -11.82 -0.80
C LEU A 93 -13.34 -12.25 -0.96
N LYS A 94 -13.82 -13.16 -0.13
CA LYS A 94 -15.23 -13.60 -0.15
C LYS A 94 -16.22 -12.47 0.15
N GLU A 95 -15.88 -11.57 1.07
CA GLU A 95 -16.71 -10.40 1.37
C GLU A 95 -16.66 -9.37 0.24
N SER A 96 -15.47 -9.12 -0.34
CA SER A 96 -15.31 -8.17 -1.45
C SER A 96 -16.16 -8.56 -2.65
N LEU A 97 -16.23 -9.83 -2.98
CA LEU A 97 -17.09 -10.35 -4.04
C LEU A 97 -18.59 -10.11 -3.79
N ARG A 98 -19.02 -10.01 -2.53
CA ARG A 98 -20.42 -9.75 -2.15
C ARG A 98 -20.74 -8.25 -2.06
N ASP A 99 -19.84 -7.48 -1.45
CA ASP A 99 -20.11 -6.12 -0.98
C ASP A 99 -19.62 -5.03 -1.94
N PHE A 100 -18.54 -5.27 -2.71
CA PHE A 100 -17.99 -4.27 -3.64
C PHE A 100 -18.78 -4.07 -4.93
N LYS A 101 -19.91 -4.79 -5.11
CA LYS A 101 -20.79 -4.52 -6.28
C LYS A 101 -21.27 -3.07 -6.35
N LYS A 102 -21.33 -2.36 -5.21
CA LYS A 102 -21.88 -0.99 -5.11
C LYS A 102 -20.80 0.11 -5.18
N GLU A 103 -19.52 -0.24 -4.96
CA GLU A 103 -18.43 0.74 -4.91
C GLU A 103 -17.71 0.79 -6.26
N ASN A 104 -17.28 1.97 -6.71
CA ASN A 104 -16.55 2.12 -7.96
C ASN A 104 -15.03 1.95 -7.73
N ILE A 105 -14.66 0.83 -7.10
CA ILE A 105 -13.26 0.49 -6.78
C ILE A 105 -12.83 -0.70 -7.64
N ARG A 106 -11.77 -0.53 -8.42
CA ARG A 106 -11.10 -1.60 -9.16
C ARG A 106 -10.03 -2.22 -8.28
N THR A 107 -10.19 -3.50 -7.92
CA THR A 107 -9.22 -4.22 -7.09
C THR A 107 -8.17 -4.90 -7.94
N ARG A 108 -6.90 -4.81 -7.53
CA ARG A 108 -5.75 -5.51 -8.12
C ARG A 108 -4.91 -6.12 -7.00
N PHE A 109 -4.23 -7.22 -7.31
CA PHE A 109 -3.28 -7.85 -6.40
C PHE A 109 -1.89 -7.81 -7.02
N ILE A 110 -0.89 -7.39 -6.24
CA ILE A 110 0.49 -7.30 -6.68
C ILE A 110 1.40 -8.13 -5.76
N GLY A 111 2.43 -8.75 -6.37
CA GLY A 111 3.38 -9.63 -5.73
C GLY A 111 3.49 -10.97 -6.45
N ASP A 112 4.26 -11.88 -5.89
CA ASP A 112 4.36 -13.24 -6.40
C ASP A 112 3.23 -14.10 -5.81
N LEU A 113 2.15 -14.27 -6.58
CA LEU A 113 0.97 -15.01 -6.14
C LEU A 113 1.11 -16.53 -6.30
N ALA A 114 2.13 -17.01 -7.00
CA ALA A 114 2.32 -18.44 -7.30
C ALA A 114 2.42 -19.34 -6.05
N PRO A 115 3.08 -18.92 -4.94
CA PRO A 115 3.15 -19.72 -3.72
C PRO A 115 1.89 -19.75 -2.87
N LEU A 116 0.88 -18.92 -3.20
CA LEU A 116 -0.39 -18.90 -2.46
C LEU A 116 -1.21 -20.16 -2.75
N ALA A 117 -2.03 -20.57 -1.79
CA ALA A 117 -2.94 -21.69 -1.95
C ALA A 117 -3.88 -21.46 -3.15
N GLU A 118 -4.25 -22.54 -3.84
CA GLU A 118 -5.04 -22.50 -5.06
C GLU A 118 -6.40 -21.79 -4.86
N ASP A 119 -7.06 -22.06 -3.75
CA ASP A 119 -8.33 -21.42 -3.40
C ASP A 119 -8.21 -19.89 -3.24
N ILE A 120 -7.08 -19.41 -2.69
CA ILE A 120 -6.81 -17.96 -2.58
C ILE A 120 -6.57 -17.36 -3.97
N ARG A 121 -5.80 -18.03 -4.82
CA ARG A 121 -5.54 -17.56 -6.19
C ARG A 121 -6.84 -17.46 -6.99
N ALA A 122 -7.70 -18.48 -6.93
CA ALA A 122 -8.99 -18.46 -7.60
C ALA A 122 -9.90 -17.30 -7.11
N LEU A 123 -9.92 -17.04 -5.80
CA LEU A 123 -10.65 -15.88 -5.25
C LEU A 123 -10.06 -14.53 -5.68
N ILE A 124 -8.75 -14.44 -5.83
CA ILE A 124 -8.05 -13.24 -6.36
C ILE A 124 -8.48 -12.99 -7.80
N ASP A 125 -8.38 -14.01 -8.65
CA ASP A 125 -8.77 -13.93 -10.06
C ASP A 125 -10.24 -13.50 -10.22
N GLU A 126 -11.14 -14.06 -9.42
CA GLU A 126 -12.56 -13.69 -9.39
C GLU A 126 -12.76 -12.24 -8.94
N ALA A 127 -12.05 -11.79 -7.89
CA ALA A 127 -12.13 -10.43 -7.38
C ALA A 127 -11.63 -9.39 -8.41
N GLU A 128 -10.51 -9.66 -9.09
CA GLU A 128 -10.00 -8.82 -10.16
C GLU A 128 -10.96 -8.76 -11.35
N ALA A 129 -11.43 -9.92 -11.83
CA ALA A 129 -12.37 -10.01 -12.95
C ALA A 129 -13.68 -9.28 -12.65
N SER A 130 -14.24 -9.46 -11.44
CA SER A 130 -15.50 -8.82 -11.03
C SER A 130 -15.43 -7.29 -10.93
N THR A 131 -14.22 -6.73 -10.79
CA THR A 131 -14.01 -5.28 -10.65
C THR A 131 -13.26 -4.65 -11.83
N ALA A 132 -12.87 -5.41 -12.84
CA ALA A 132 -12.06 -4.95 -13.99
C ALA A 132 -12.73 -3.80 -14.79
N HIS A 133 -14.07 -3.79 -14.85
CA HIS A 133 -14.85 -2.79 -15.56
C HIS A 133 -15.00 -1.45 -14.82
N LYS A 134 -14.57 -1.40 -13.55
CA LYS A 134 -14.73 -0.21 -12.72
C LYS A 134 -13.68 0.85 -13.05
N THR A 135 -14.11 2.10 -13.02
CA THR A 135 -13.33 3.27 -13.48
C THR A 135 -12.90 4.21 -12.35
N GLY A 136 -13.29 3.92 -11.12
CA GLY A 136 -12.93 4.71 -9.94
C GLY A 136 -11.54 4.38 -9.38
N MET A 137 -11.39 4.50 -8.07
CA MET A 137 -10.12 4.26 -7.41
C MET A 137 -9.59 2.85 -7.69
N VAL A 138 -8.30 2.73 -7.98
CA VAL A 138 -7.60 1.44 -8.04
C VAL A 138 -7.08 1.09 -6.65
N LEU A 139 -7.54 -0.05 -6.11
CA LEU A 139 -7.03 -0.62 -4.87
C LEU A 139 -6.03 -1.73 -5.21
N ASN A 140 -4.74 -1.50 -4.96
CA ASN A 140 -3.70 -2.50 -5.08
C ASN A 140 -3.44 -3.14 -3.71
N ILE A 141 -3.53 -4.45 -3.62
CA ILE A 141 -3.23 -5.21 -2.41
C ILE A 141 -1.93 -5.98 -2.62
N ALA A 142 -0.86 -5.54 -1.96
CA ALA A 142 0.47 -6.16 -2.06
C ALA A 142 0.55 -7.40 -1.15
N ILE A 143 0.58 -8.58 -1.77
CA ILE A 143 0.62 -9.89 -1.10
C ILE A 143 1.80 -10.68 -1.61
N ASN A 144 2.53 -11.30 -0.68
CA ASN A 144 3.81 -11.93 -0.99
C ASN A 144 4.69 -11.02 -1.85
N TYR A 145 4.68 -9.74 -1.47
CA TYR A 145 5.35 -8.66 -2.18
C TYR A 145 6.66 -8.29 -1.50
N GLY A 146 7.65 -7.91 -2.31
CA GLY A 146 8.88 -7.29 -1.88
C GLY A 146 9.53 -6.56 -3.05
N GLY A 147 9.86 -5.27 -2.90
CA GLY A 147 10.36 -4.44 -3.99
C GLY A 147 11.66 -4.96 -4.61
N ARG A 148 12.57 -5.54 -3.81
CA ARG A 148 13.79 -6.17 -4.34
C ARG A 148 13.46 -7.37 -5.23
N GLN A 149 12.49 -8.21 -4.84
CA GLN A 149 12.04 -9.35 -5.64
C GLN A 149 11.37 -8.86 -6.93
N GLU A 150 10.50 -7.87 -6.84
CA GLU A 150 9.83 -7.26 -7.99
C GLU A 150 10.82 -6.74 -9.02
N ILE A 151 11.80 -5.93 -8.59
CA ILE A 151 12.87 -5.41 -9.46
C ILE A 151 13.67 -6.56 -10.10
N THR A 152 14.00 -7.60 -9.32
CA THR A 152 14.72 -8.77 -9.84
C THR A 152 13.92 -9.51 -10.90
N GLN A 153 12.61 -9.67 -10.72
CA GLN A 153 11.74 -10.29 -11.71
C GLN A 153 11.60 -9.43 -12.97
N ALA A 154 11.44 -8.12 -12.82
CA ALA A 154 11.40 -7.19 -13.95
C ALA A 154 12.70 -7.23 -14.76
N ALA A 155 13.85 -7.21 -14.09
CA ALA A 155 15.17 -7.35 -14.74
C ALA A 155 15.32 -8.69 -15.46
N ARG A 156 14.82 -9.79 -14.89
CA ARG A 156 14.84 -11.10 -15.54
C ARG A 156 14.00 -11.10 -16.81
N ARG A 157 12.79 -10.52 -16.79
CA ARG A 157 11.94 -10.40 -17.99
C ARG A 157 12.62 -9.58 -19.08
N LEU A 158 13.29 -8.48 -18.73
CA LEU A 158 14.07 -7.69 -19.68
C LEU A 158 15.20 -8.51 -20.30
N ALA A 159 15.94 -9.28 -19.49
CA ALA A 159 17.00 -10.15 -19.99
C ALA A 159 16.46 -11.25 -20.94
N GLU A 160 15.28 -11.78 -20.66
CA GLU A 160 14.59 -12.75 -21.53
C GLU A 160 14.16 -12.09 -22.85
N ASP A 161 13.63 -10.86 -22.83
CA ASP A 161 13.25 -10.11 -24.02
C ASP A 161 14.50 -9.80 -24.90
N VAL A 162 15.62 -9.39 -24.29
CA VAL A 162 16.88 -9.16 -24.99
C VAL A 162 17.40 -10.45 -25.61
N LYS A 163 17.39 -11.57 -24.87
CA LYS A 163 17.81 -12.87 -25.37
C LYS A 163 16.94 -13.35 -26.55
N ALA A 164 15.65 -13.03 -26.52
CA ALA A 164 14.71 -13.38 -27.60
C ALA A 164 14.80 -12.43 -28.80
N GLY A 165 15.62 -11.36 -28.74
CA GLY A 165 15.72 -10.35 -29.79
C GLY A 165 14.50 -9.42 -29.88
N ALA A 166 13.64 -9.43 -28.86
CA ALA A 166 12.46 -8.55 -28.77
C ALA A 166 12.84 -7.15 -28.25
N LEU A 167 14.01 -6.99 -27.65
CA LEU A 167 14.56 -5.76 -27.12
C LEU A 167 16.08 -5.76 -27.33
N SER A 168 16.69 -4.61 -27.67
CA SER A 168 18.15 -4.46 -27.67
C SER A 168 18.63 -4.09 -26.25
N PRO A 169 19.91 -4.33 -25.90
CA PRO A 169 20.44 -3.91 -24.61
C PRO A 169 20.32 -2.39 -24.36
N GLU A 170 20.40 -1.58 -25.41
CA GLU A 170 20.32 -0.11 -25.36
C GLU A 170 18.89 0.38 -25.07
N GLU A 171 17.88 -0.45 -25.33
CA GLU A 171 16.46 -0.17 -25.04
C GLU A 171 16.08 -0.55 -23.61
N VAL A 172 17.00 -1.12 -22.82
CA VAL A 172 16.78 -1.37 -21.38
C VAL A 172 16.91 -0.06 -20.62
N THR A 173 15.82 0.70 -20.58
CA THR A 173 15.68 2.01 -19.90
C THR A 173 14.92 1.87 -18.58
N GLU A 174 14.83 2.97 -17.80
CA GLU A 174 13.98 3.06 -16.61
C GLU A 174 12.51 2.80 -16.95
N ASP A 175 12.03 3.32 -18.07
CA ASP A 175 10.66 3.08 -18.56
C ASP A 175 10.46 1.61 -18.94
N ALA A 176 11.44 0.99 -19.61
CA ALA A 176 11.39 -0.42 -19.92
C ALA A 176 11.32 -1.29 -18.64
N LEU A 177 12.05 -0.93 -17.59
CA LEU A 177 11.98 -1.61 -16.30
C LEU A 177 10.62 -1.36 -15.62
N SER A 178 10.17 -0.10 -15.56
CA SER A 178 8.89 0.30 -14.94
C SER A 178 7.70 -0.41 -15.58
N SER A 179 7.72 -0.63 -16.91
CA SER A 179 6.66 -1.34 -17.64
C SER A 179 6.56 -2.83 -17.29
N ARG A 180 7.54 -3.39 -16.58
CA ARG A 180 7.59 -4.80 -16.18
C ARG A 180 7.41 -5.00 -14.67
N LEU A 181 7.23 -3.91 -13.91
CA LEU A 181 6.87 -3.97 -12.51
C LEU A 181 5.39 -4.34 -12.33
N TYR A 182 5.03 -4.80 -11.14
CA TYR A 182 3.63 -5.15 -10.82
C TYR A 182 2.69 -3.93 -10.89
N THR A 183 3.23 -2.73 -10.70
CA THR A 183 2.49 -1.46 -10.75
C THR A 183 2.43 -0.83 -12.15
N ALA A 184 2.89 -1.55 -13.18
CA ALA A 184 2.87 -1.03 -14.55
C ALA A 184 1.50 -0.45 -14.95
N GLY A 185 1.53 0.74 -15.55
CA GLY A 185 0.34 1.48 -15.97
C GLY A 185 -0.35 2.27 -14.85
N LEU A 186 0.20 2.31 -13.65
CA LEU A 186 -0.25 3.16 -12.55
C LEU A 186 0.77 4.28 -12.30
N PRO A 187 0.32 5.44 -11.80
CA PRO A 187 1.24 6.48 -11.34
C PRO A 187 2.05 5.99 -10.14
N ASP A 188 3.26 6.49 -10.00
CA ASP A 188 4.05 6.28 -8.78
C ASP A 188 3.37 6.89 -7.55
N PRO A 189 3.63 6.37 -6.34
CA PRO A 189 3.04 6.91 -5.13
C PRO A 189 3.57 8.33 -4.85
N ASP A 190 2.62 9.23 -4.55
CA ASP A 190 2.94 10.56 -4.06
C ASP A 190 3.27 10.53 -2.56
N LEU A 191 2.58 9.67 -1.82
CA LEU A 191 2.67 9.54 -0.38
C LEU A 191 2.83 8.08 0.04
N ILE A 192 3.85 7.81 0.86
CA ILE A 192 3.97 6.56 1.63
C ILE A 192 3.65 6.86 3.08
N LEU A 193 2.58 6.23 3.59
CA LEU A 193 2.12 6.38 4.96
C LEU A 193 2.45 5.15 5.79
N ARG A 194 3.06 5.36 6.95
CA ARG A 194 3.31 4.28 7.91
C ARG A 194 3.05 4.73 9.34
N PRO A 195 1.99 4.22 9.99
CA PRO A 195 1.80 4.34 11.43
C PRO A 195 2.80 3.47 12.20
N SER A 196 2.81 3.59 13.51
CA SER A 196 3.51 2.71 14.46
C SER A 196 4.95 3.07 14.86
N GLY A 197 5.45 4.25 14.44
CA GLY A 197 6.78 4.73 14.86
C GLY A 197 7.96 3.99 14.26
N GLU A 198 7.77 3.36 13.10
CA GLU A 198 8.82 2.67 12.37
C GLU A 198 9.20 3.46 11.10
N TYR A 199 10.41 4.00 11.09
CA TYR A 199 10.91 4.95 10.08
C TYR A 199 11.69 4.23 8.97
N ARG A 200 11.02 3.34 8.24
CA ARG A 200 11.62 2.59 7.11
C ARG A 200 10.53 2.12 6.12
N SER A 201 10.91 1.90 4.86
CA SER A 201 10.02 1.39 3.82
C SER A 201 9.72 -0.10 3.92
N SER A 202 10.58 -0.87 4.61
CA SER A 202 10.47 -2.33 4.73
C SER A 202 10.29 -3.06 3.40
N ASN A 203 11.08 -2.69 2.39
CA ASN A 203 11.03 -3.30 1.07
C ASN A 203 9.72 -3.06 0.29
N PHE A 204 8.94 -2.04 0.69
CA PHE A 204 7.68 -1.68 0.05
C PHE A 204 7.89 -0.62 -1.03
N LEU A 205 7.43 -0.89 -2.25
CA LEU A 205 7.45 0.01 -3.42
C LEU A 205 8.78 0.76 -3.62
N ILE A 206 9.92 0.05 -3.50
CA ILE A 206 11.27 0.69 -3.48
C ILE A 206 11.52 1.48 -4.76
N TRP A 207 11.20 0.94 -5.93
CA TRP A 207 11.38 1.62 -7.21
C TRP A 207 10.43 2.81 -7.32
N GLN A 208 9.16 2.56 -7.10
CA GLN A 208 8.08 3.52 -7.33
C GLN A 208 8.08 4.68 -6.33
N SER A 209 8.63 4.49 -5.13
CA SER A 209 8.66 5.53 -4.09
C SER A 209 9.88 6.44 -4.12
N ALA A 210 10.65 6.42 -5.22
CA ALA A 210 11.88 7.22 -5.36
C ALA A 210 11.66 8.72 -5.10
N TYR A 211 10.48 9.25 -5.45
CA TYR A 211 10.10 10.65 -5.25
C TYR A 211 8.87 10.82 -4.35
N ALA A 212 8.44 9.76 -3.65
CA ALA A 212 7.32 9.83 -2.74
C ALA A 212 7.67 10.59 -1.46
N GLU A 213 6.73 11.35 -0.93
CA GLU A 213 6.82 11.85 0.44
C GLU A 213 6.49 10.73 1.43
N TYR A 214 7.26 10.67 2.53
CA TYR A 214 7.02 9.70 3.59
C TYR A 214 6.42 10.39 4.81
N VAL A 215 5.24 9.94 5.25
CA VAL A 215 4.64 10.36 6.52
C VAL A 215 4.67 9.17 7.48
N PHE A 216 5.53 9.29 8.49
CA PHE A 216 5.62 8.34 9.59
C PHE A 216 4.85 8.87 10.79
N MET A 217 4.00 8.04 11.40
CA MET A 217 3.19 8.41 12.56
C MET A 217 3.56 7.50 13.73
N ASP A 218 4.14 8.07 14.78
CA ASP A 218 4.67 7.34 15.95
C ASP A 218 3.65 7.22 17.08
N ASP A 219 2.63 8.02 17.07
CA ASP A 219 1.60 8.14 18.09
C ASP A 219 0.44 7.15 17.94
N ILE A 220 0.36 6.41 16.82
CA ILE A 220 -0.77 5.53 16.52
C ILE A 220 -0.32 4.19 15.93
N LEU A 221 -1.01 3.11 16.29
CA LEU A 221 -0.88 1.78 15.69
C LEU A 221 -2.02 1.56 14.69
N TRP A 222 -1.75 0.79 13.62
CA TRP A 222 -2.72 0.60 12.54
C TRP A 222 -4.15 0.24 12.99
N PRO A 223 -4.40 -0.68 13.97
CA PRO A 223 -5.76 -0.98 14.39
C PRO A 223 -6.53 0.16 15.06
N ASP A 224 -5.84 1.20 15.50
CA ASP A 224 -6.46 2.41 16.10
C ASP A 224 -6.56 3.58 15.09
N PHE A 225 -6.03 3.40 13.85
CA PHE A 225 -6.01 4.43 12.81
C PHE A 225 -7.42 4.78 12.30
N LYS A 226 -7.69 6.06 12.13
CA LYS A 226 -9.01 6.61 11.78
C LYS A 226 -8.94 7.54 10.57
N ALA A 227 -10.09 7.93 10.05
CA ALA A 227 -10.22 8.93 8.97
C ALA A 227 -9.50 10.25 9.30
N ALA A 228 -9.57 10.72 10.54
CA ALA A 228 -8.86 11.92 10.99
C ALA A 228 -7.33 11.79 10.92
N ASP A 229 -6.80 10.58 11.08
CA ASP A 229 -5.36 10.33 10.94
C ASP A 229 -4.93 10.34 9.48
N LEU A 230 -5.79 9.86 8.57
CA LEU A 230 -5.59 10.00 7.13
C LEU A 230 -5.58 11.48 6.73
N ASP A 231 -6.53 12.29 7.25
CA ASP A 231 -6.58 13.74 7.00
C ASP A 231 -5.32 14.42 7.51
N ARG A 232 -4.82 14.03 8.70
CA ARG A 232 -3.56 14.54 9.25
C ARG A 232 -2.37 14.20 8.34
N ALA A 233 -2.31 12.98 7.80
CA ALA A 233 -1.25 12.57 6.88
C ALA A 233 -1.31 13.34 5.56
N ILE A 234 -2.49 13.54 4.98
CA ILE A 234 -2.69 14.34 3.76
C ILE A 234 -2.34 15.82 4.01
N ALA A 235 -2.71 16.37 5.16
CA ALA A 235 -2.33 17.74 5.52
C ALA A 235 -0.82 17.90 5.69
N GLU A 236 -0.13 16.90 6.25
CA GLU A 236 1.33 16.90 6.35
C GLU A 236 1.99 16.82 4.97
N TYR A 237 1.51 15.95 4.09
CA TYR A 237 1.93 15.89 2.69
C TYR A 237 1.73 17.23 1.99
N SER A 238 0.57 17.88 2.16
CA SER A 238 0.23 19.15 1.51
C SER A 238 1.13 20.33 1.95
N ARG A 239 1.74 20.23 3.13
CA ARG A 239 2.71 21.25 3.61
C ARG A 239 4.07 21.13 2.96
N ARG A 240 4.37 20.00 2.33
CA ARG A 240 5.68 19.73 1.74
C ARG A 240 5.70 20.20 0.29
N GLN A 241 6.77 20.93 -0.08
CA GLN A 241 7.01 21.32 -1.46
C GLN A 241 7.80 20.23 -2.18
N ARG A 242 7.18 19.55 -3.14
CA ARG A 242 7.87 18.56 -3.97
C ARG A 242 8.73 19.29 -5.01
N ARG A 243 10.05 19.24 -4.87
CA ARG A 243 10.99 19.95 -5.76
C ARG A 243 11.51 19.10 -6.91
N PHE A 244 11.31 17.79 -6.91
CA PHE A 244 11.79 16.84 -7.95
C PHE A 244 13.21 17.09 -8.42
N GLY A 245 14.13 17.50 -7.50
CA GLY A 245 15.49 17.88 -7.85
C GLY A 245 15.66 19.28 -8.48
N GLY A 246 14.60 20.06 -8.63
CA GLY A 246 14.63 21.47 -9.06
C GLY A 246 14.95 22.43 -7.90
N VAL A 247 15.60 23.56 -8.22
CA VAL A 247 15.91 24.66 -7.26
C VAL A 247 14.68 25.53 -7.02
#